data_4ccf712db79dd42a3a0f03f9920f6a70
#
_entry.id   4ccf712db79dd42a3a0f03f9920f6a70
#
_cell.length_a   1.000
_cell.length_b   1.000
_cell.length_c   1.000
_cell.angle_alpha   90.00
_cell.angle_beta   90.00
_cell.angle_gamma   90.00
#
_symmetry.space_group_name_H-M   'P 1'
#
loop_
_entity.id
_entity.type
_entity.pdbx_description
1 polymer ?
#
loop_
_entity_poly.entity_id
_entity_poly.type
_entity_poly.pdbx_seq_one_letter_code
_entity_poly.pdbx_strand_id
1 'polypeptide(L)'
;MKVHEAEAILKYYADIPQRIEIIRRQCTALSDEVDPMRGMGTDGMPRGGTPGDSTAAMACRMDELGIGDQLRQLERQRAVLLEDQNIIRGQMNRLDSGHNLILTEFYISHKKWHEVQQKVPYSVQHLKLSLIHI
;
A
#
# COMPACT_ATOMS: atom_id res chain seq x y z
N MET A 1 19.46 -7.25 -15.59
CA MET A 1 18.57 -6.10 -15.35
C MET A 1 19.35 -4.81 -15.47
N LYS A 2 18.81 -3.83 -16.15
CA LYS A 2 19.46 -2.53 -16.31
C LYS A 2 19.27 -1.67 -15.06
N VAL A 3 20.19 -0.76 -14.80
CA VAL A 3 20.17 0.08 -13.59
C VAL A 3 18.87 0.88 -13.47
N HIS A 4 18.40 1.46 -14.56
CA HIS A 4 17.18 2.26 -14.52
C HIS A 4 15.93 1.42 -14.27
N GLU A 5 15.93 0.16 -14.67
CA GLU A 5 14.84 -0.78 -14.37
C GLU A 5 14.81 -1.10 -12.88
N ALA A 6 15.99 -1.34 -12.29
CA ALA A 6 16.11 -1.58 -10.86
C ALA A 6 15.69 -0.35 -10.04
N GLU A 7 16.07 0.84 -10.48
CA GLU A 7 15.63 2.08 -9.83
C GLU A 7 14.12 2.24 -9.85
N ALA A 8 13.49 1.94 -10.99
CA ALA A 8 12.04 2.01 -11.12
C ALA A 8 11.35 1.03 -10.17
N ILE A 9 11.88 -0.18 -10.03
CA ILE A 9 11.36 -1.19 -9.11
C ILE A 9 11.48 -0.71 -7.66
N LEU A 10 12.61 -0.13 -7.27
CA LEU A 10 12.80 0.35 -5.91
C LEU A 10 11.92 1.54 -5.58
N LYS A 11 11.73 2.45 -6.52
CA LYS A 11 10.80 3.56 -6.35
C LYS A 11 9.37 3.07 -6.20
N TYR A 12 8.98 2.10 -7.00
CA TYR A 12 7.68 1.45 -6.88
C TYR A 12 7.52 0.80 -5.49
N TYR A 13 8.52 0.05 -5.05
CA TYR A 13 8.51 -0.58 -3.73
C TYR A 13 8.35 0.44 -2.60
N ALA A 14 9.05 1.56 -2.71
CA ALA A 14 8.95 2.64 -1.73
C ALA A 14 7.54 3.25 -1.67
N ASP A 15 6.82 3.26 -2.78
CA ASP A 15 5.48 3.83 -2.86
C ASP A 15 4.37 2.86 -2.43
N ILE A 16 4.66 1.56 -2.35
CA ILE A 16 3.64 0.55 -2.04
C ILE A 16 2.88 0.84 -0.73
N PRO A 17 3.53 1.16 0.40
CA PRO A 17 2.78 1.43 1.63
C PRO A 17 1.79 2.56 1.48
N GLN A 18 2.14 3.62 0.76
CA GLN A 18 1.26 4.75 0.52
C GLN A 18 0.09 4.36 -0.38
N ARG A 19 0.33 3.56 -1.41
CA ARG A 19 -0.73 3.06 -2.29
C ARG A 19 -1.71 2.18 -1.55
N ILE A 20 -1.22 1.32 -0.66
CA ILE A 20 -2.08 0.49 0.19
C ILE A 20 -2.95 1.37 1.10
N GLU A 21 -2.38 2.42 1.67
CA GLU A 21 -3.13 3.35 2.52
C GLU A 21 -4.22 4.08 1.73
N ILE A 22 -3.95 4.48 0.50
CA ILE A 22 -4.95 5.10 -0.37
C ILE A 22 -6.10 4.12 -0.63
N ILE A 23 -5.79 2.86 -0.94
CA ILE A 23 -6.81 1.83 -1.14
C ILE A 23 -7.65 1.63 0.12
N ARG A 24 -7.01 1.61 1.30
CA ARG A 24 -7.71 1.49 2.57
C ARG A 24 -8.71 2.62 2.76
N ARG A 25 -8.32 3.84 2.46
CA ARG A 25 -9.19 5.01 2.56
C ARG A 25 -10.36 4.94 1.58
N GLN A 26 -10.08 4.48 0.36
CA GLN A 26 -11.14 4.30 -0.64
C GLN A 26 -12.15 3.24 -0.21
N CYS A 27 -11.68 2.11 0.33
CA CYS A 27 -12.56 1.07 0.87
C CYS A 27 -13.43 1.61 2.02
N THR A 28 -12.84 2.39 2.92
CA THR A 28 -13.57 2.99 4.03
C THR A 28 -14.64 3.96 3.52
N ALA A 29 -14.30 4.80 2.55
CA ALA A 29 -15.24 5.74 1.96
C ALA A 29 -16.42 5.04 1.29
N LEU A 30 -16.15 3.95 0.55
CA LEU A 30 -17.22 3.16 -0.07
C LEU A 30 -18.12 2.50 0.96
N SER A 31 -17.53 1.96 2.03
CA SER A 31 -18.29 1.36 3.14
C SER A 31 -19.18 2.40 3.82
N ASP A 32 -18.68 3.62 3.98
CA ASP A 32 -19.45 4.71 4.58
C ASP A 32 -20.67 5.09 3.73
N GLU A 33 -20.54 5.04 2.41
CA GLU A 33 -21.65 5.36 1.50
C GLU A 33 -22.80 4.36 1.60
N VAL A 34 -22.50 3.09 1.92
CA VAL A 34 -23.56 2.06 2.00
C VAL A 34 -24.08 1.85 3.40
N ASP A 35 -23.40 2.32 4.44
CA ASP A 35 -23.82 2.13 5.83
C ASP A 35 -24.91 3.15 6.19
N PRO A 36 -26.19 2.75 6.23
CA PRO A 36 -27.26 3.68 6.53
C PRO A 36 -27.27 4.14 7.99
N MET A 37 -26.49 3.49 8.84
CA MET A 37 -26.39 3.82 10.26
C MET A 37 -25.26 4.78 10.56
N ARG A 38 -24.36 4.99 9.61
CA ARG A 38 -23.18 5.80 9.80
C ARG A 38 -23.53 7.28 9.60
N GLY A 39 -23.05 8.12 10.51
CA GLY A 39 -23.38 9.54 10.50
C GLY A 39 -24.70 9.89 11.19
N MET A 40 -25.51 8.90 11.52
CA MET A 40 -26.66 9.12 12.39
C MET A 40 -26.16 9.03 13.82
N GLY A 41 -26.21 10.13 14.53
CA GLY A 41 -25.75 10.18 15.91
C GLY A 41 -26.34 9.05 16.74
N THR A 42 -25.50 8.32 17.43
CA THR A 42 -25.94 7.33 18.39
C THR A 42 -26.38 8.07 19.64
N ASP A 43 -27.62 8.53 19.60
CA ASP A 43 -28.24 9.21 20.74
C ASP A 43 -28.76 8.23 21.79
N GLY A 44 -28.49 6.94 21.65
CA GLY A 44 -28.93 5.92 22.55
C GLY A 44 -30.40 5.53 22.40
N MET A 45 -31.09 6.07 21.43
CA MET A 45 -32.49 5.69 21.17
C MET A 45 -32.57 4.34 20.49
N PRO A 46 -33.39 3.42 21.01
CA PRO A 46 -33.62 2.16 20.33
C PRO A 46 -34.30 2.45 19.02
N ARG A 47 -33.72 2.00 17.93
CA ARG A 47 -34.31 2.18 16.62
C ARG A 47 -35.32 1.08 16.38
N GLY A 48 -36.53 1.51 15.98
CA GLY A 48 -37.62 0.62 15.77
C GLY A 48 -37.57 -0.21 14.51
N GLY A 49 -36.41 -0.37 13.90
CA GLY A 49 -36.24 -1.22 12.74
C GLY A 49 -35.79 -2.61 13.13
N THR A 50 -36.27 -3.65 12.41
CA THR A 50 -35.74 -4.99 12.56
C THR A 50 -34.31 -5.05 11.97
N PRO A 51 -33.38 -5.84 12.55
CA PRO A 51 -32.01 -5.98 11.99
C PRO A 51 -31.99 -6.40 10.51
N GLY A 52 -33.00 -7.15 10.06
CA GLY A 52 -33.11 -7.58 8.66
C GLY A 52 -33.33 -6.42 7.69
N ASP A 53 -34.06 -5.39 8.09
CA ASP A 53 -34.36 -4.24 7.23
C ASP A 53 -33.11 -3.41 6.92
N SER A 54 -32.24 -3.18 7.92
CA SER A 54 -30.98 -2.47 7.72
C SER A 54 -30.03 -3.24 6.82
N THR A 55 -29.97 -4.54 6.98
CA THR A 55 -29.14 -5.40 6.14
C THR A 55 -29.62 -5.42 4.70
N ALA A 56 -30.95 -5.53 4.50
CA ALA A 56 -31.55 -5.51 3.17
C ALA A 56 -31.32 -4.18 2.47
N ALA A 57 -31.51 -3.05 3.17
CA ALA A 57 -31.29 -1.72 2.62
C ALA A 57 -29.83 -1.52 2.22
N MET A 58 -28.88 -1.98 3.04
CA MET A 58 -27.46 -1.94 2.75
C MET A 58 -27.12 -2.76 1.49
N ALA A 59 -27.65 -3.97 1.37
CA ALA A 59 -27.42 -4.81 0.21
C ALA A 59 -27.96 -4.17 -1.06
N CYS A 60 -29.15 -3.57 -1.02
CA CYS A 60 -29.74 -2.87 -2.16
C CYS A 60 -28.87 -1.68 -2.59
N ARG A 61 -28.37 -0.91 -1.64
CA ARG A 61 -27.51 0.23 -1.95
C ARG A 61 -26.17 -0.21 -2.55
N MET A 62 -25.61 -1.30 -2.08
CA MET A 62 -24.39 -1.87 -2.66
C MET A 62 -24.62 -2.26 -4.12
N ASP A 63 -25.74 -2.89 -4.43
CA ASP A 63 -26.07 -3.28 -5.80
C ASP A 63 -26.31 -2.06 -6.70
N GLU A 64 -27.08 -1.08 -6.23
CA GLU A 64 -27.39 0.13 -7.00
C GLU A 64 -26.13 0.93 -7.36
N LEU A 65 -25.18 1.03 -6.44
CA LEU A 65 -23.97 1.83 -6.62
C LEU A 65 -22.80 1.02 -7.18
N GLY A 66 -22.97 -0.29 -7.37
CA GLY A 66 -21.89 -1.16 -7.83
C GLY A 66 -20.71 -1.22 -6.85
N ILE A 67 -20.98 -0.96 -5.57
CA ILE A 67 -19.92 -0.83 -4.55
C ILE A 67 -19.25 -2.17 -4.28
N GLY A 68 -20.00 -3.27 -4.31
CA GLY A 68 -19.43 -4.59 -4.14
C GLY A 68 -18.35 -4.91 -5.17
N ASP A 69 -18.58 -4.54 -6.42
CA ASP A 69 -17.59 -4.71 -7.49
C ASP A 69 -16.39 -3.80 -7.30
N GLN A 70 -16.62 -2.56 -6.90
CA GLN A 70 -15.53 -1.60 -6.63
C GLN A 70 -14.66 -2.08 -5.48
N LEU A 71 -15.26 -2.58 -4.39
CA LEU A 71 -14.51 -3.14 -3.27
C LEU A 71 -13.68 -4.35 -3.67
N ARG A 72 -14.25 -5.26 -4.46
CA ARG A 72 -13.50 -6.42 -4.96
C ARG A 72 -12.32 -6.01 -5.82
N GLN A 73 -12.50 -5.00 -6.67
CA GLN A 73 -11.41 -4.49 -7.50
C GLN A 73 -10.29 -3.88 -6.64
N LEU A 74 -10.64 -3.09 -5.63
CA LEU A 74 -9.68 -2.51 -4.71
C LEU A 74 -8.93 -3.58 -3.91
N GLU A 75 -9.62 -4.63 -3.48
CA GLU A 75 -8.98 -5.76 -2.80
C GLU A 75 -7.99 -6.51 -3.69
N ARG A 76 -8.32 -6.67 -4.98
CA ARG A 76 -7.40 -7.27 -5.95
C ARG A 76 -6.15 -6.41 -6.13
N GLN A 77 -6.33 -5.11 -6.24
CA GLN A 77 -5.20 -4.18 -6.35
C GLN A 77 -4.31 -4.24 -5.11
N ARG A 78 -4.91 -4.29 -3.93
CA ARG A 78 -4.19 -4.44 -2.67
C ARG A 78 -3.41 -5.75 -2.62
N ALA A 79 -4.02 -6.85 -3.05
CA ALA A 79 -3.37 -8.16 -3.06
C ALA A 79 -2.15 -8.17 -3.98
N VAL A 80 -2.24 -7.55 -5.16
CA VAL A 80 -1.11 -7.42 -6.09
C VAL A 80 0.00 -6.61 -5.45
N LEU A 81 -0.31 -5.49 -4.80
CA LEU A 81 0.68 -4.66 -4.13
C LEU A 81 1.40 -5.40 -3.01
N LEU A 82 0.66 -6.18 -2.21
CA LEU A 82 1.26 -6.98 -1.13
C LEU A 82 2.16 -8.08 -1.66
N GLU A 83 1.75 -8.74 -2.75
CA GLU A 83 2.58 -9.76 -3.39
C GLU A 83 3.86 -9.15 -3.96
N ASP A 84 3.76 -8.04 -4.67
CA ASP A 84 4.91 -7.33 -5.21
C ASP A 84 5.86 -6.89 -4.11
N GLN A 85 5.31 -6.39 -3.00
CA GLN A 85 6.11 -5.99 -1.84
C GLN A 85 6.90 -7.18 -1.27
N ASN A 86 6.26 -8.34 -1.17
CA ASN A 86 6.92 -9.55 -0.66
C ASN A 86 8.02 -10.03 -1.60
N ILE A 87 7.77 -10.01 -2.90
CA ILE A 87 8.75 -10.43 -3.91
C ILE A 87 9.97 -9.52 -3.86
N ILE A 88 9.77 -8.21 -3.87
CA ILE A 88 10.88 -7.24 -3.87
C ILE A 88 11.65 -7.31 -2.56
N ARG A 89 10.96 -7.40 -1.43
CA ARG A 89 11.59 -7.57 -0.13
C ARG A 89 12.44 -8.84 -0.08
N GLY A 90 11.95 -9.94 -0.63
CA GLY A 90 12.70 -11.18 -0.71
C GLY A 90 13.97 -11.04 -1.54
N GLN A 91 13.91 -10.32 -2.64
CA GLN A 91 15.09 -10.04 -3.46
C GLN A 91 16.10 -9.15 -2.73
N MET A 92 15.62 -8.13 -2.04
CA MET A 92 16.50 -7.25 -1.25
C MET A 92 17.19 -8.01 -0.12
N ASN A 93 16.49 -8.94 0.52
CA ASN A 93 17.05 -9.75 1.60
C ASN A 93 18.13 -10.74 1.13
N ARG A 94 18.20 -11.00 -0.17
CA ARG A 94 19.27 -11.83 -0.75
C ARG A 94 20.56 -11.03 -0.97
N LEU A 95 20.48 -9.71 -0.95
CA LEU A 95 21.66 -8.87 -1.08
C LEU A 95 22.48 -8.93 0.21
N ASP A 96 23.77 -8.65 0.12
CA ASP A 96 24.57 -8.50 1.33
C ASP A 96 24.09 -7.28 2.13
N SER A 97 24.46 -7.22 3.41
CA SER A 97 23.98 -6.18 4.32
C SER A 97 24.35 -4.77 3.87
N GLY A 98 25.53 -4.61 3.24
CA GLY A 98 25.99 -3.31 2.77
C GLY A 98 25.14 -2.79 1.61
N HIS A 99 24.90 -3.61 0.61
CA HIS A 99 24.04 -3.25 -0.52
C HIS A 99 22.59 -2.99 -0.08
N ASN A 100 22.07 -3.86 0.76
CA ASN A 100 20.71 -3.71 1.28
C ASN A 100 20.56 -2.39 2.06
N LEU A 101 21.52 -2.04 2.89
CA LEU A 101 21.51 -0.80 3.66
C LEU A 101 21.51 0.43 2.75
N ILE A 102 22.37 0.45 1.73
CA ILE A 102 22.45 1.56 0.78
C ILE A 102 21.11 1.75 0.07
N LEU A 103 20.54 0.69 -0.46
CA LEU A 103 19.29 0.78 -1.21
C LEU A 103 18.13 1.19 -0.31
N THR A 104 18.07 0.68 0.91
CA THR A 104 17.04 1.04 1.87
C THR A 104 17.12 2.51 2.25
N GLU A 105 18.30 3.00 2.61
CA GLU A 105 18.46 4.38 3.04
C GLU A 105 18.22 5.38 1.91
N PHE A 106 18.68 5.09 0.71
CA PHE A 106 18.58 6.01 -0.41
C PHE A 106 17.19 6.00 -1.06
N TYR A 107 16.66 4.83 -1.39
CA TYR A 107 15.40 4.73 -2.15
C TYR A 107 14.17 4.66 -1.26
N ILE A 108 14.23 3.97 -0.14
CA ILE A 108 13.07 3.72 0.69
C ILE A 108 12.91 4.80 1.75
N SER A 109 13.99 5.17 2.42
CA SER A 109 13.97 6.24 3.43
C SER A 109 14.14 7.63 2.82
N HIS A 110 14.38 7.72 1.52
CA HIS A 110 14.54 8.97 0.76
C HIS A 110 15.64 9.89 1.32
N LYS A 111 16.68 9.32 1.90
CA LYS A 111 17.80 10.12 2.41
C LYS A 111 18.67 10.61 1.27
N LYS A 112 19.25 11.78 1.45
CA LYS A 112 20.21 12.34 0.49
C LYS A 112 21.49 11.51 0.52
N TRP A 113 22.19 11.47 -0.60
CA TRP A 113 23.38 10.65 -0.74
C TRP A 113 24.45 10.96 0.32
N HIS A 114 24.63 12.23 0.69
CA HIS A 114 25.61 12.59 1.70
C HIS A 114 25.24 12.05 3.10
N GLU A 115 23.94 11.90 3.39
CA GLU A 115 23.48 11.29 4.64
C GLU A 115 23.73 9.78 4.64
N VAL A 116 23.54 9.14 3.49
CA VAL A 116 23.83 7.72 3.33
C VAL A 116 25.32 7.45 3.50
N GLN A 117 26.18 8.31 2.94
CA GLN A 117 27.63 8.18 3.06
C GLN A 117 28.13 8.28 4.49
N GLN A 118 27.42 8.96 5.37
CA GLN A 118 27.78 9.03 6.80
C GLN A 118 27.63 7.66 7.49
N LYS A 119 26.70 6.85 7.01
CA LYS A 119 26.43 5.52 7.59
C LYS A 119 27.27 4.43 6.95
N VAL A 120 27.58 4.58 5.66
CA VAL A 120 28.35 3.58 4.89
C VAL A 120 29.44 4.29 4.11
N PRO A 121 30.68 3.80 4.13
CA PRO A 121 31.80 4.43 3.42
C PRO A 121 31.84 4.03 1.94
N TYR A 122 30.72 4.04 1.26
CA TYR A 122 30.61 3.62 -0.13
C TYR A 122 30.43 4.82 -1.06
N SER A 123 30.89 4.65 -2.30
CA SER A 123 30.75 5.64 -3.36
C SER A 123 29.42 5.50 -4.10
N VAL A 124 29.10 6.48 -4.95
CA VAL A 124 27.95 6.39 -5.85
C VAL A 124 28.05 5.16 -6.76
N GLN A 125 29.27 4.74 -7.11
CA GLN A 125 29.47 3.53 -7.91
C GLN A 125 29.00 2.28 -7.16
N HIS A 126 29.18 2.22 -5.84
CA HIS A 126 28.65 1.14 -5.03
C HIS A 126 27.13 1.08 -5.05
N LEU A 127 26.47 2.24 -5.06
CA LEU A 127 25.02 2.30 -5.22
C LEU A 127 24.60 1.66 -6.54
N LYS A 128 25.27 2.00 -7.64
CA LYS A 128 24.99 1.43 -8.96
C LYS A 128 25.25 -0.06 -9.00
N LEU A 129 26.32 -0.53 -8.36
CA LEU A 129 26.61 -1.96 -8.23
C LEU A 129 25.51 -2.68 -7.45
N SER A 130 25.01 -2.07 -6.39
CA SER A 130 23.91 -2.62 -5.60
C SER A 130 22.65 -2.80 -6.46
N LEU A 131 22.37 -1.86 -7.34
CA LEU A 131 21.23 -1.95 -8.27
C LEU A 131 21.41 -3.11 -9.26
N ILE A 132 22.64 -3.36 -9.71
CA ILE A 132 22.95 -4.48 -10.62
C ILE A 132 22.70 -5.83 -9.95
N HIS A 133 22.94 -5.93 -8.64
CA HIS A 133 22.76 -7.18 -7.88
C HIS A 133 21.31 -7.53 -7.56
N ILE A 134 20.39 -6.62 -7.78
CA ILE A 134 18.97 -6.92 -7.66
C ILE A 134 18.53 -7.80 -8.82
#